data_4d631f7a43e9c5d5809c2a7b4982fe66
#
_entry.id   4d631f7a43e9c5d5809c2a7b4982fe66
#
_cell.length_a   1.000
_cell.length_b   1.000
_cell.length_c   1.000
_cell.angle_alpha   90.00
_cell.angle_beta   90.00
_cell.angle_gamma   90.00
#
_symmetry.space_group_name_H-M   'P 1'
#
loop_
_entity.id
_entity.type
_entity.pdbx_description
1 polymer ?
#
loop_
_entity_poly.entity_id
_entity_poly.type
_entity_poly.pdbx_seq_one_letter_code
_entity_poly.pdbx_strand_id
1 'polypeptide(L)'
;LDTKGPEIRTGSFGTDQKTKMDFTKGDKITLTTRQVEGTKDLLSVSYEGLPNDVEVGGHILIDDGLVDLLIDEIDGTEIKCTFLNSATLKGRRGVNVPGAKLKLAAMTEKDKSDLKFACENDFDYVAASFIRKAQDVIDMKNFLAENGGEKIKIISKIENQEGLDNFDEILKVTDGVMVARGDLGVEIPEENVPAAQKMMIKKTVAAGKPVITATQMLESMQHNPRPTRAEVSDVANAVYDGTSAVMLSGESAQGDYPINAVTS
;
A
#
# COMPACT_ATOMS: atom_id res chain seq x y z
N LEU A 1 11.92 4.39 -10.30
CA LEU A 1 12.02 3.51 -9.13
C LEU A 1 10.72 3.55 -8.35
N ASP A 2 10.24 2.40 -7.85
CA ASP A 2 9.16 2.31 -6.87
C ASP A 2 9.77 1.88 -5.53
N THR A 3 9.57 2.66 -4.45
CA THR A 3 10.07 2.31 -3.13
C THR A 3 9.17 1.26 -2.49
N LYS A 4 9.75 0.41 -1.64
CA LYS A 4 8.97 -0.55 -0.87
C LYS A 4 8.09 0.15 0.17
N GLY A 5 8.62 1.19 0.80
CA GLY A 5 7.98 1.91 1.88
C GLY A 5 7.94 1.13 3.22
N PRO A 6 7.43 1.78 4.26
CA PRO A 6 7.37 1.21 5.61
C PRO A 6 6.15 0.30 5.79
N GLU A 7 6.18 -0.87 5.16
CA GLU A 7 5.09 -1.87 5.32
C GLU A 7 5.27 -2.73 6.57
N ILE A 8 4.13 -3.10 7.16
CA ILE A 8 4.06 -4.08 8.24
C ILE A 8 3.80 -5.45 7.61
N ARG A 9 4.50 -6.47 8.05
CA ARG A 9 4.30 -7.84 7.60
C ARG A 9 4.21 -8.82 8.74
N THR A 10 3.45 -9.90 8.55
CA THR A 10 3.46 -11.05 9.44
C THR A 10 4.77 -11.83 9.29
N GLY A 11 5.15 -12.57 10.32
CA GLY A 11 6.14 -13.64 10.25
C GLY A 11 5.64 -14.84 9.45
N SER A 12 6.40 -15.94 9.50
CA SER A 12 6.04 -17.20 8.84
C SER A 12 5.47 -18.19 9.84
N PHE A 13 4.61 -19.07 9.36
CA PHE A 13 4.19 -20.27 10.11
C PHE A 13 5.24 -21.36 9.93
N GLY A 14 5.73 -21.90 11.04
CA GLY A 14 6.78 -22.91 11.00
C GLY A 14 8.08 -22.40 10.37
N THR A 15 8.99 -23.30 10.09
CA THR A 15 10.28 -23.02 9.43
C THR A 15 10.15 -22.85 7.91
N ASP A 16 9.02 -23.28 7.34
CA ASP A 16 8.73 -23.26 5.91
C ASP A 16 7.82 -22.05 5.57
N GLN A 17 8.31 -21.18 4.69
CA GLN A 17 7.53 -20.03 4.20
C GLN A 17 6.28 -20.41 3.39
N LYS A 18 6.14 -21.67 2.99
CA LYS A 18 5.01 -22.18 2.22
C LYS A 18 3.88 -22.72 3.11
N THR A 19 4.13 -22.88 4.40
CA THR A 19 3.13 -23.35 5.35
C THR A 19 1.93 -22.40 5.39
N LYS A 20 0.75 -22.98 5.28
CA LYS A 20 -0.54 -22.29 5.36
C LYS A 20 -1.29 -22.81 6.57
N MET A 21 -2.08 -21.96 7.20
CA MET A 21 -2.99 -22.36 8.28
C MET A 21 -4.40 -21.90 8.00
N ASP A 22 -5.34 -22.80 8.22
CA ASP A 22 -6.76 -22.52 8.07
C ASP A 22 -7.35 -22.03 9.40
N PHE A 23 -8.10 -20.97 9.30
CA PHE A 23 -8.83 -20.35 10.39
C PHE A 23 -10.30 -20.25 10.05
N THR A 24 -11.14 -20.40 11.08
CA THR A 24 -12.58 -20.20 10.99
C THR A 24 -12.97 -18.93 11.73
N LYS A 25 -14.06 -18.30 11.31
CA LYS A 25 -14.64 -17.18 12.03
C LYS A 25 -14.83 -17.51 13.50
N GLY A 26 -14.31 -16.66 14.39
CA GLY A 26 -14.33 -16.84 15.84
C GLY A 26 -13.06 -17.49 16.41
N ASP A 27 -12.16 -18.02 15.59
CA ASP A 27 -10.85 -18.49 16.06
C ASP A 27 -10.07 -17.31 16.67
N LYS A 28 -9.19 -17.63 17.62
CA LYS A 28 -8.32 -16.67 18.29
C LYS A 28 -6.89 -16.79 17.80
N ILE A 29 -6.19 -15.65 17.74
CA ILE A 29 -4.75 -15.60 17.49
C ILE A 29 -4.14 -14.45 18.28
N THR A 30 -2.90 -14.62 18.72
CA THR A 30 -2.11 -13.54 19.30
C THR A 30 -1.10 -13.06 18.25
N LEU A 31 -1.14 -11.79 17.90
CA LEU A 31 -0.06 -11.16 17.15
C LEU A 31 0.98 -10.63 18.15
N THR A 32 2.26 -10.83 17.87
CA THR A 32 3.34 -10.40 18.75
C THR A 32 4.44 -9.66 17.99
N THR A 33 5.03 -8.65 18.61
CA THR A 33 6.20 -7.97 18.03
C THR A 33 7.51 -8.71 18.27
N ARG A 34 7.48 -9.78 19.09
CA ARG A 34 8.64 -10.68 19.26
C ARG A 34 8.86 -11.51 18.02
N GLN A 35 10.11 -11.76 17.68
CA GLN A 35 10.47 -12.65 16.58
C GLN A 35 10.31 -14.11 17.04
N VAL A 36 9.25 -14.74 16.60
CA VAL A 36 8.88 -16.12 16.94
C VAL A 36 8.51 -16.92 15.70
N GLU A 37 8.67 -18.23 15.76
CA GLU A 37 8.08 -19.14 14.80
C GLU A 37 6.55 -19.14 14.99
N GLY A 38 5.80 -18.87 13.92
CA GLY A 38 4.35 -18.78 13.97
C GLY A 38 3.70 -20.14 14.15
N THR A 39 2.64 -20.14 14.94
CA THR A 39 1.74 -21.30 15.19
C THR A 39 0.31 -20.89 14.90
N LYS A 40 -0.65 -21.78 15.12
CA LYS A 40 -2.07 -21.44 14.99
C LYS A 40 -2.52 -20.37 15.99
N ASP A 41 -1.84 -20.27 17.14
CA ASP A 41 -2.24 -19.38 18.24
C ASP A 41 -1.39 -18.12 18.35
N LEU A 42 -0.22 -18.08 17.68
CA LEU A 42 0.76 -17.00 17.81
C LEU A 42 1.44 -16.71 16.48
N LEU A 43 1.49 -15.44 16.08
CA LEU A 43 2.15 -15.01 14.85
C LEU A 43 2.88 -13.69 15.08
N SER A 44 4.15 -13.61 14.65
CA SER A 44 4.92 -12.37 14.76
C SER A 44 4.49 -11.33 13.72
N VAL A 45 4.70 -10.06 14.04
CA VAL A 45 4.58 -8.91 13.13
C VAL A 45 5.87 -8.09 13.15
N SER A 46 6.20 -7.46 12.02
CA SER A 46 7.48 -6.78 11.81
C SER A 46 7.60 -5.42 12.50
N TYR A 47 6.49 -4.81 12.90
CA TYR A 47 6.48 -3.48 13.48
C TYR A 47 6.37 -3.53 15.00
N GLU A 48 7.47 -3.17 15.70
CA GLU A 48 7.55 -3.20 17.15
C GLU A 48 6.59 -2.23 17.85
N GLY A 49 6.29 -1.09 17.21
CA GLY A 49 5.39 -0.07 17.74
C GLY A 49 3.90 -0.41 17.63
N LEU A 50 3.54 -1.48 16.93
CA LEU A 50 2.14 -1.80 16.62
C LEU A 50 1.21 -1.81 17.85
N PRO A 51 1.56 -2.42 19.00
CA PRO A 51 0.69 -2.43 20.17
C PRO A 51 0.40 -1.04 20.77
N ASN A 52 1.27 -0.06 20.48
CA ASN A 52 1.11 1.33 20.97
C ASN A 52 0.32 2.21 19.99
N ASP A 53 0.15 1.77 18.75
CA ASP A 53 -0.47 2.55 17.68
C ASP A 53 -1.88 2.04 17.31
N VAL A 54 -2.30 0.90 17.89
CA VAL A 54 -3.64 0.33 17.71
C VAL A 54 -4.45 0.37 19.00
N GLU A 55 -5.76 0.20 18.89
CA GLU A 55 -6.69 0.25 20.03
C GLU A 55 -7.57 -1.00 20.09
N VAL A 56 -7.99 -1.40 21.28
CA VAL A 56 -8.97 -2.47 21.50
C VAL A 56 -10.28 -2.11 20.80
N GLY A 57 -10.86 -3.07 20.09
CA GLY A 57 -12.04 -2.86 19.22
C GLY A 57 -11.69 -2.39 17.82
N GLY A 58 -10.42 -2.07 17.54
CA GLY A 58 -9.92 -1.79 16.18
C GLY A 58 -9.75 -3.07 15.36
N HIS A 59 -9.48 -2.88 14.06
CA HIS A 59 -9.28 -3.97 13.10
C HIS A 59 -7.82 -4.07 12.68
N ILE A 60 -7.35 -5.32 12.50
CA ILE A 60 -6.10 -5.62 11.80
C ILE A 60 -6.46 -6.44 10.58
N LEU A 61 -6.13 -5.92 9.41
CA LEU A 61 -6.34 -6.59 8.13
C LEU A 61 -5.04 -7.24 7.67
N ILE A 62 -5.12 -8.48 7.16
CA ILE A 62 -3.96 -9.22 6.67
C ILE A 62 -4.25 -9.73 5.26
N ASP A 63 -3.19 -9.81 4.41
CA ASP A 63 -3.27 -10.31 3.04
C ASP A 63 -4.26 -9.50 2.20
N ASP A 64 -4.02 -8.18 2.11
CA ASP A 64 -4.83 -7.21 1.36
C ASP A 64 -6.32 -7.20 1.75
N GLY A 65 -6.58 -7.36 3.06
CA GLY A 65 -7.94 -7.35 3.61
C GLY A 65 -8.68 -8.68 3.54
N LEU A 66 -8.06 -9.74 3.02
CA LEU A 66 -8.69 -11.08 2.96
C LEU A 66 -8.92 -11.69 4.35
N VAL A 67 -8.15 -11.27 5.34
CA VAL A 67 -8.28 -11.66 6.74
C VAL A 67 -8.59 -10.43 7.57
N ASP A 68 -9.69 -10.46 8.30
CA ASP A 68 -10.10 -9.40 9.22
C ASP A 68 -10.06 -9.91 10.66
N LEU A 69 -9.24 -9.25 11.48
CA LEU A 69 -9.05 -9.53 12.89
C LEU A 69 -9.58 -8.38 13.75
N LEU A 70 -10.43 -8.69 14.71
CA LEU A 70 -10.83 -7.75 15.76
C LEU A 70 -9.82 -7.80 16.91
N ILE A 71 -9.35 -6.65 17.35
CA ILE A 71 -8.48 -6.54 18.53
C ILE A 71 -9.31 -6.68 19.81
N ASP A 72 -9.11 -7.75 20.55
CA ASP A 72 -9.81 -8.01 21.81
C ASP A 72 -9.07 -7.41 23.02
N GLU A 73 -7.74 -7.52 23.04
CA GLU A 73 -6.89 -7.11 24.18
C GLU A 73 -5.48 -6.79 23.70
N ILE A 74 -4.82 -5.86 24.36
CA ILE A 74 -3.41 -5.50 24.15
C ILE A 74 -2.67 -5.64 25.48
N ASP A 75 -1.61 -6.49 25.49
CA ASP A 75 -0.78 -6.72 26.67
C ASP A 75 0.71 -6.69 26.30
N GLY A 76 1.37 -5.58 26.59
CA GLY A 76 2.78 -5.38 26.26
C GLY A 76 3.06 -5.52 24.76
N THR A 77 3.75 -6.60 24.36
CA THR A 77 4.08 -6.89 22.96
C THR A 77 3.04 -7.74 22.25
N GLU A 78 1.97 -8.13 22.96
CA GLU A 78 0.96 -9.08 22.49
C GLU A 78 -0.34 -8.35 22.15
N ILE A 79 -0.93 -8.68 21.01
CA ILE A 79 -2.24 -8.19 20.56
C ILE A 79 -3.11 -9.43 20.36
N LYS A 80 -4.07 -9.65 21.24
CA LYS A 80 -5.00 -10.78 21.14
C LYS A 80 -6.14 -10.42 20.21
N CYS A 81 -6.39 -11.26 19.24
CA CYS A 81 -7.36 -10.98 18.17
C CYS A 81 -8.32 -12.16 17.95
N THR A 82 -9.50 -11.80 17.42
CA THR A 82 -10.51 -12.76 16.94
C THR A 82 -10.66 -12.62 15.43
N PHE A 83 -10.66 -13.74 14.70
CA PHE A 83 -11.00 -13.77 13.28
C PHE A 83 -12.47 -13.42 13.05
N LEU A 84 -12.74 -12.38 12.25
CA LEU A 84 -14.10 -11.98 11.87
C LEU A 84 -14.61 -12.71 10.63
N ASN A 85 -13.73 -13.35 9.87
CA ASN A 85 -14.06 -14.19 8.73
C ASN A 85 -13.19 -15.47 8.73
N SER A 86 -13.60 -16.46 7.95
CA SER A 86 -12.80 -17.67 7.75
C SER A 86 -11.82 -17.47 6.60
N ALA A 87 -10.57 -17.88 6.77
CA ALA A 87 -9.52 -17.71 5.78
C ALA A 87 -8.39 -18.71 5.92
N THR A 88 -7.64 -18.90 4.83
CA THR A 88 -6.36 -19.62 4.84
C THR A 88 -5.23 -18.60 4.81
N LEU A 89 -4.49 -18.45 5.91
CA LEU A 89 -3.40 -17.48 6.04
C LEU A 89 -2.06 -18.13 5.74
N LYS A 90 -1.25 -17.43 4.94
CA LYS A 90 0.17 -17.74 4.71
C LYS A 90 1.02 -16.78 5.54
N GLY A 91 2.26 -17.16 5.79
CA GLY A 91 3.23 -16.23 6.38
C GLY A 91 3.68 -15.10 5.45
N ARG A 92 4.29 -14.08 6.01
CA ARG A 92 4.87 -12.90 5.35
C ARG A 92 3.86 -12.07 4.55
N ARG A 93 2.63 -11.98 5.05
CA ARG A 93 1.57 -11.17 4.45
C ARG A 93 1.59 -9.74 4.96
N GLY A 94 1.18 -8.82 4.11
CA GLY A 94 0.95 -7.42 4.48
C GLY A 94 -0.04 -7.32 5.63
N VAL A 95 0.18 -6.36 6.51
CA VAL A 95 -0.68 -6.04 7.65
C VAL A 95 -1.08 -4.59 7.53
N ASN A 96 -2.38 -4.33 7.46
CA ASN A 96 -2.98 -3.02 7.44
C ASN A 96 -3.78 -2.79 8.73
N VAL A 97 -3.80 -1.57 9.19
CA VAL A 97 -4.53 -1.18 10.42
C VAL A 97 -5.34 0.08 10.15
N PRO A 98 -6.51 -0.07 9.51
CA PRO A 98 -7.32 1.04 9.09
C PRO A 98 -7.63 2.00 10.24
N GLY A 99 -7.44 3.30 10.00
CA GLY A 99 -7.68 4.35 11.00
C GLY A 99 -6.59 4.55 12.04
N ALA A 100 -5.58 3.68 12.14
CA ALA A 100 -4.46 3.85 13.06
C ALA A 100 -3.43 4.86 12.51
N LYS A 101 -2.85 5.68 13.39
CA LYS A 101 -1.77 6.60 13.06
C LYS A 101 -0.43 5.96 13.40
N LEU A 102 0.18 5.31 12.42
CA LEU A 102 1.44 4.60 12.59
C LEU A 102 2.62 5.56 12.70
N LYS A 103 3.49 5.33 13.70
CA LYS A 103 4.73 6.08 13.91
C LYS A 103 5.91 5.45 13.15
N LEU A 104 5.66 4.97 11.94
CA LEU A 104 6.69 4.43 11.07
C LEU A 104 7.54 5.55 10.46
N ALA A 105 8.84 5.28 10.26
CA ALA A 105 9.71 6.19 9.51
C ALA A 105 9.22 6.31 8.07
N ALA A 106 9.42 7.49 7.44
CA ALA A 106 9.03 7.71 6.03
C ALA A 106 9.84 6.83 5.05
N MET A 107 11.08 6.54 5.41
CA MET A 107 12.01 5.71 4.62
C MET A 107 12.60 4.62 5.50
N THR A 108 12.57 3.39 5.03
CA THR A 108 13.31 2.26 5.62
C THR A 108 14.77 2.30 5.18
N GLU A 109 15.65 1.53 5.82
CA GLU A 109 17.05 1.38 5.36
C GLU A 109 17.13 0.78 3.95
N LYS A 110 16.18 -0.08 3.58
CA LYS A 110 16.06 -0.61 2.22
C LYS A 110 15.73 0.52 1.24
N ASP A 111 14.75 1.37 1.56
CA ASP A 111 14.39 2.51 0.70
C ASP A 111 15.57 3.45 0.50
N LYS A 112 16.33 3.74 1.56
CA LYS A 112 17.55 4.56 1.45
C LYS A 112 18.59 3.94 0.52
N SER A 113 18.77 2.63 0.59
CA SER A 113 19.67 1.90 -0.33
C SER A 113 19.19 1.98 -1.78
N ASP A 114 17.87 1.83 -1.99
CA ASP A 114 17.28 1.88 -3.33
C ASP A 114 17.29 3.30 -3.91
N LEU A 115 17.10 4.33 -3.06
CA LEU A 115 17.21 5.72 -3.48
C LEU A 115 18.65 6.11 -3.87
N LYS A 116 19.67 5.59 -3.17
CA LYS A 116 21.07 5.76 -3.59
C LYS A 116 21.31 5.12 -4.95
N PHE A 117 20.80 3.90 -5.16
CA PHE A 117 20.86 3.23 -6.45
C PHE A 117 20.18 4.07 -7.56
N ALA A 118 19.04 4.71 -7.26
CA ALA A 118 18.37 5.60 -8.21
C ALA A 118 19.25 6.80 -8.58
N CYS A 119 19.92 7.42 -7.60
CA CYS A 119 20.85 8.54 -7.85
C CYS A 119 22.04 8.11 -8.72
N GLU A 120 22.61 6.92 -8.45
CA GLU A 120 23.77 6.39 -9.18
C GLU A 120 23.44 5.95 -10.62
N ASN A 121 22.16 5.71 -10.94
CA ASN A 121 21.70 5.21 -12.23
C ASN A 121 20.79 6.19 -12.99
N ASP A 122 20.84 7.46 -12.67
CA ASP A 122 20.15 8.55 -13.37
C ASP A 122 18.64 8.31 -13.56
N PHE A 123 17.94 7.88 -12.51
CA PHE A 123 16.49 7.73 -12.56
C PHE A 123 15.82 9.11 -12.67
N ASP A 124 14.73 9.17 -13.44
CA ASP A 124 13.94 10.42 -13.60
C ASP A 124 12.94 10.60 -12.47
N TYR A 125 12.32 9.48 -12.00
CA TYR A 125 11.25 9.48 -11.02
C TYR A 125 11.44 8.42 -9.95
N VAL A 126 10.97 8.77 -8.75
CA VAL A 126 10.73 7.84 -7.65
C VAL A 126 9.24 7.87 -7.30
N ALA A 127 8.57 6.73 -7.40
CA ALA A 127 7.25 6.53 -6.84
C ALA A 127 7.42 6.15 -5.36
N ALA A 128 7.01 7.06 -4.48
CA ALA A 128 7.23 6.97 -3.05
C ALA A 128 6.03 6.33 -2.37
N SER A 129 6.19 5.11 -1.86
CA SER A 129 5.12 4.35 -1.22
C SER A 129 4.81 4.86 0.19
N PHE A 130 3.54 4.76 0.58
CA PHE A 130 3.01 5.09 1.90
C PHE A 130 3.30 6.51 2.38
N ILE A 131 3.21 7.50 1.50
CA ILE A 131 3.31 8.92 1.88
C ILE A 131 2.08 9.30 2.70
N ARG A 132 2.31 9.77 3.93
CA ARG A 132 1.27 10.13 4.91
C ARG A 132 1.19 11.63 5.18
N LYS A 133 2.29 12.36 5.00
CA LYS A 133 2.39 13.80 5.29
C LYS A 133 3.46 14.48 4.44
N ALA A 134 3.40 15.79 4.34
CA ALA A 134 4.35 16.60 3.57
C ALA A 134 5.82 16.37 4.00
N GLN A 135 6.05 16.14 5.31
CA GLN A 135 7.39 15.90 5.82
C GLN A 135 8.03 14.65 5.23
N ASP A 136 7.25 13.60 4.97
CA ASP A 136 7.76 12.36 4.35
C ASP A 136 8.38 12.65 2.97
N VAL A 137 7.73 13.50 2.17
CA VAL A 137 8.23 13.93 0.86
C VAL A 137 9.48 14.80 1.00
N ILE A 138 9.48 15.73 1.96
CA ILE A 138 10.61 16.63 2.23
C ILE A 138 11.84 15.83 2.64
N ASP A 139 11.68 14.86 3.54
CA ASP A 139 12.78 14.01 4.01
C ASP A 139 13.38 13.20 2.86
N MET A 140 12.52 12.67 1.96
CA MET A 140 12.99 11.95 0.78
C MET A 140 13.72 12.86 -0.22
N LYS A 141 13.21 14.08 -0.47
CA LYS A 141 13.89 15.06 -1.32
C LYS A 141 15.26 15.46 -0.77
N ASN A 142 15.35 15.69 0.53
CA ASN A 142 16.63 15.99 1.19
C ASN A 142 17.60 14.82 1.03
N PHE A 143 17.16 13.59 1.27
CA PHE A 143 17.98 12.40 1.09
C PHE A 143 18.49 12.23 -0.35
N LEU A 144 17.63 12.46 -1.36
CA LEU A 144 18.02 12.43 -2.77
C LEU A 144 19.07 13.52 -3.06
N ALA A 145 18.86 14.76 -2.57
CA ALA A 145 19.81 15.85 -2.76
C ALA A 145 21.18 15.57 -2.14
N GLU A 146 21.22 15.04 -0.91
CA GLU A 146 22.45 14.63 -0.24
C GLU A 146 23.24 13.55 -0.98
N ASN A 147 22.57 12.78 -1.88
CA ASN A 147 23.17 11.71 -2.66
C ASN A 147 23.30 12.05 -4.17
N GLY A 148 23.16 13.34 -4.55
CA GLY A 148 23.34 13.79 -5.93
C GLY A 148 22.14 13.61 -6.84
N GLY A 149 20.96 13.32 -6.26
CA GLY A 149 19.70 13.06 -6.97
C GLY A 149 18.72 14.24 -6.97
N GLU A 150 19.18 15.51 -6.92
CA GLU A 150 18.31 16.71 -6.86
C GLU A 150 17.33 16.81 -8.04
N LYS A 151 17.66 16.19 -9.17
CA LYS A 151 16.82 16.20 -10.39
C LYS A 151 15.70 15.17 -10.35
N ILE A 152 15.82 14.16 -9.50
CA ILE A 152 14.84 13.07 -9.41
C ILE A 152 13.53 13.63 -8.86
N LYS A 153 12.43 13.37 -9.56
CA LYS A 153 11.10 13.81 -9.19
C LYS A 153 10.39 12.76 -8.33
N ILE A 154 9.63 13.21 -7.34
CA ILE A 154 8.87 12.34 -6.46
C ILE A 154 7.40 12.30 -6.88
N ILE A 155 6.89 11.10 -7.14
CA ILE A 155 5.46 10.80 -7.28
C ILE A 155 5.00 10.21 -5.95
N SER A 156 4.23 10.97 -5.18
CA SER A 156 3.70 10.49 -3.90
C SER A 156 2.55 9.50 -4.12
N LYS A 157 2.68 8.29 -3.59
CA LYS A 157 1.62 7.28 -3.60
C LYS A 157 0.74 7.49 -2.37
N ILE A 158 -0.55 7.76 -2.62
CA ILE A 158 -1.55 7.94 -1.56
C ILE A 158 -2.27 6.61 -1.37
N GLU A 159 -2.00 5.98 -0.25
CA GLU A 159 -2.31 4.58 0.04
C GLU A 159 -3.09 4.38 1.34
N ASN A 160 -3.36 5.45 2.10
CA ASN A 160 -4.05 5.36 3.38
C ASN A 160 -4.84 6.62 3.73
N GLN A 161 -5.63 6.55 4.80
CA GLN A 161 -6.47 7.67 5.26
C GLN A 161 -5.63 8.89 5.68
N GLU A 162 -4.48 8.69 6.37
CA GLU A 162 -3.62 9.80 6.80
C GLU A 162 -3.09 10.60 5.61
N GLY A 163 -2.71 9.92 4.51
CA GLY A 163 -2.31 10.56 3.27
C GLY A 163 -3.44 11.35 2.60
N LEU A 164 -4.68 10.86 2.68
CA LEU A 164 -5.86 11.59 2.19
C LEU A 164 -6.14 12.83 3.05
N ASP A 165 -6.09 12.72 4.37
CA ASP A 165 -6.33 13.83 5.29
C ASP A 165 -5.31 14.96 5.10
N ASN A 166 -4.05 14.60 4.82
CA ASN A 166 -2.94 15.53 4.61
C ASN A 166 -2.69 15.86 3.13
N PHE A 167 -3.59 15.47 2.23
CA PHE A 167 -3.36 15.53 0.78
C PHE A 167 -2.96 16.92 0.28
N ASP A 168 -3.60 17.96 0.77
CA ASP A 168 -3.34 19.34 0.33
C ASP A 168 -1.91 19.79 0.70
N GLU A 169 -1.40 19.35 1.85
CA GLU A 169 -0.03 19.67 2.27
C GLU A 169 1.00 18.82 1.50
N ILE A 170 0.70 17.56 1.25
CA ILE A 170 1.52 16.69 0.40
C ILE A 170 1.61 17.26 -1.01
N LEU A 171 0.49 17.71 -1.57
CA LEU A 171 0.42 18.24 -2.92
C LEU A 171 1.29 19.50 -3.12
N LYS A 172 1.51 20.31 -2.07
CA LYS A 172 2.39 21.47 -2.15
C LYS A 172 3.86 21.11 -2.42
N VAL A 173 4.32 19.99 -1.88
CA VAL A 173 5.74 19.61 -1.86
C VAL A 173 6.13 18.48 -2.82
N THR A 174 5.17 17.67 -3.25
CA THR A 174 5.40 16.56 -4.20
C THR A 174 5.51 17.06 -5.64
N ASP A 175 6.12 16.28 -6.53
CA ASP A 175 6.20 16.61 -7.97
C ASP A 175 5.04 15.98 -8.77
N GLY A 176 4.40 14.95 -8.26
CA GLY A 176 3.23 14.29 -8.82
C GLY A 176 2.57 13.38 -7.78
N VAL A 177 1.45 12.78 -8.16
CA VAL A 177 0.65 11.92 -7.28
C VAL A 177 0.32 10.60 -7.98
N MET A 178 0.31 9.50 -7.23
CA MET A 178 -0.29 8.24 -7.66
C MET A 178 -1.45 7.90 -6.74
N VAL A 179 -2.61 7.68 -7.34
CA VAL A 179 -3.78 7.11 -6.67
C VAL A 179 -3.60 5.60 -6.65
N ALA A 180 -3.04 5.09 -5.56
CA ALA A 180 -2.70 3.67 -5.41
C ALA A 180 -3.90 2.92 -4.81
N ARG A 181 -4.87 2.58 -5.68
CA ARG A 181 -6.20 2.10 -5.29
C ARG A 181 -6.19 0.76 -4.56
N GLY A 182 -5.19 -0.10 -4.84
CA GLY A 182 -5.06 -1.40 -4.18
C GLY A 182 -4.91 -1.25 -2.67
N ASP A 183 -3.85 -0.59 -2.23
CA ASP A 183 -3.60 -0.36 -0.80
C ASP A 183 -4.62 0.58 -0.18
N LEU A 184 -5.01 1.65 -0.91
CA LEU A 184 -6.01 2.60 -0.42
C LEU A 184 -7.36 1.92 -0.12
N GLY A 185 -7.80 0.97 -0.97
CA GLY A 185 -9.06 0.25 -0.79
C GLY A 185 -9.05 -0.76 0.37
N VAL A 186 -7.87 -1.06 0.93
CA VAL A 186 -7.74 -1.83 2.18
C VAL A 186 -7.78 -0.91 3.40
N GLU A 187 -7.29 0.32 3.25
CA GLU A 187 -7.13 1.30 4.35
C GLU A 187 -8.36 2.19 4.58
N ILE A 188 -9.22 2.33 3.56
CA ILE A 188 -10.48 3.08 3.67
C ILE A 188 -11.66 2.22 3.17
N PRO A 189 -12.93 2.53 3.52
CA PRO A 189 -14.08 1.85 2.94
C PRO A 189 -14.05 1.88 1.40
N GLU A 190 -14.21 0.74 0.76
CA GLU A 190 -14.09 0.59 -0.70
C GLU A 190 -14.98 1.57 -1.48
N GLU A 191 -16.17 1.84 -0.98
CA GLU A 191 -17.12 2.79 -1.58
C GLU A 191 -16.61 4.24 -1.59
N ASN A 192 -15.62 4.57 -0.76
CA ASN A 192 -15.01 5.90 -0.70
C ASN A 192 -13.86 6.08 -1.70
N VAL A 193 -13.28 4.99 -2.20
CA VAL A 193 -12.13 5.05 -3.14
C VAL A 193 -12.44 5.85 -4.40
N PRO A 194 -13.61 5.68 -5.09
CA PRO A 194 -13.92 6.48 -6.28
C PRO A 194 -14.01 7.99 -6.01
N ALA A 195 -14.57 8.38 -4.85
CA ALA A 195 -14.65 9.79 -4.47
C ALA A 195 -13.27 10.37 -4.15
N ALA A 196 -12.44 9.63 -3.43
CA ALA A 196 -11.05 10.00 -3.14
C ALA A 196 -10.22 10.13 -4.42
N GLN A 197 -10.33 9.18 -5.36
CA GLN A 197 -9.68 9.24 -6.67
C GLN A 197 -10.02 10.52 -7.42
N LYS A 198 -11.31 10.83 -7.56
CA LYS A 198 -11.78 12.05 -8.26
C LYS A 198 -11.27 13.32 -7.59
N MET A 199 -11.28 13.38 -6.28
CA MET A 199 -10.75 14.50 -5.50
C MET A 199 -9.26 14.69 -5.75
N MET A 200 -8.47 13.62 -5.66
CA MET A 200 -7.02 13.66 -5.89
C MET A 200 -6.67 14.07 -7.31
N ILE A 201 -7.32 13.49 -8.33
CA ILE A 201 -7.12 13.85 -9.73
C ILE A 201 -7.40 15.34 -9.92
N LYS A 202 -8.58 15.82 -9.51
CA LYS A 202 -9.00 17.21 -9.66
C LYS A 202 -8.01 18.19 -9.03
N LYS A 203 -7.59 17.95 -7.80
CA LYS A 203 -6.66 18.83 -7.08
C LYS A 203 -5.27 18.81 -7.70
N THR A 204 -4.77 17.63 -8.09
CA THR A 204 -3.43 17.47 -8.69
C THR A 204 -3.34 18.16 -10.05
N VAL A 205 -4.35 17.99 -10.90
CA VAL A 205 -4.45 18.68 -12.19
C VAL A 205 -4.54 20.18 -12.01
N ALA A 206 -5.35 20.66 -11.06
CA ALA A 206 -5.45 22.09 -10.74
C ALA A 206 -4.12 22.69 -10.25
N ALA A 207 -3.28 21.89 -9.61
CA ALA A 207 -1.93 22.29 -9.19
C ALA A 207 -0.88 22.21 -10.32
N GLY A 208 -1.27 21.83 -11.54
CA GLY A 208 -0.38 21.67 -12.69
C GLY A 208 0.60 20.50 -12.55
N LYS A 209 0.25 19.48 -11.77
CA LYS A 209 1.10 18.31 -11.49
C LYS A 209 0.53 17.05 -12.13
N PRO A 210 1.38 16.07 -12.54
CA PRO A 210 0.90 14.80 -13.07
C PRO A 210 0.25 13.94 -11.98
N VAL A 211 -0.80 13.21 -12.38
CA VAL A 211 -1.46 12.21 -11.55
C VAL A 211 -1.59 10.89 -12.30
N ILE A 212 -1.27 9.80 -11.62
CA ILE A 212 -1.33 8.43 -12.12
C ILE A 212 -2.44 7.71 -11.38
N THR A 213 -3.39 7.11 -12.11
CA THR A 213 -4.38 6.20 -11.54
C THR A 213 -3.88 4.77 -11.67
N ALA A 214 -3.69 4.09 -10.52
CA ALA A 214 -2.97 2.83 -10.45
C ALA A 214 -3.82 1.70 -9.89
N THR A 215 -3.44 0.49 -10.28
CA THR A 215 -3.93 -0.83 -9.88
C THR A 215 -5.33 -1.18 -10.39
N GLN A 216 -5.49 -2.45 -10.76
CA GLN A 216 -6.75 -3.06 -11.18
C GLN A 216 -7.47 -2.30 -12.33
N MET A 217 -6.70 -1.67 -13.23
CA MET A 217 -7.29 -0.93 -14.35
C MET A 217 -7.92 -1.89 -15.36
N LEU A 218 -7.20 -2.95 -15.75
CA LEU A 218 -7.62 -4.00 -16.69
C LEU A 218 -7.27 -5.39 -16.13
N GLU A 219 -7.50 -5.62 -14.85
CA GLU A 219 -7.04 -6.79 -14.07
C GLU A 219 -7.40 -8.12 -14.73
N SER A 220 -8.62 -8.23 -15.30
CA SER A 220 -9.06 -9.45 -15.97
C SER A 220 -8.20 -9.80 -17.20
N MET A 221 -7.49 -8.81 -17.77
CA MET A 221 -6.62 -9.03 -18.93
C MET A 221 -5.29 -9.70 -18.59
N GLN A 222 -5.02 -10.01 -17.31
CA GLN A 222 -3.95 -10.95 -16.98
C GLN A 222 -4.19 -12.32 -17.62
N HIS A 223 -5.47 -12.74 -17.75
CA HIS A 223 -5.84 -14.06 -18.27
C HIS A 223 -6.84 -14.02 -19.43
N ASN A 224 -7.36 -12.85 -19.79
CA ASN A 224 -8.34 -12.68 -20.86
C ASN A 224 -7.82 -11.70 -21.93
N PRO A 225 -8.10 -11.97 -23.23
CA PRO A 225 -7.62 -11.10 -24.32
C PRO A 225 -8.41 -9.78 -24.45
N ARG A 226 -9.48 -9.60 -23.65
CA ARG A 226 -10.32 -8.41 -23.64
C ARG A 226 -10.73 -8.05 -22.21
N PRO A 227 -10.83 -6.75 -21.90
CA PRO A 227 -11.29 -6.30 -20.60
C PRO A 227 -12.79 -6.51 -20.41
N THR A 228 -13.24 -6.47 -19.18
CA THR A 228 -14.67 -6.36 -18.84
C THR A 228 -15.21 -4.98 -19.16
N ARG A 229 -16.54 -4.85 -19.27
CA ARG A 229 -17.19 -3.52 -19.45
C ARG A 229 -16.94 -2.59 -18.24
N ALA A 230 -16.84 -3.14 -17.04
CA ALA A 230 -16.56 -2.37 -15.85
C ALA A 230 -15.14 -1.76 -15.90
N GLU A 231 -14.15 -2.54 -16.32
CA GLU A 231 -12.76 -2.08 -16.48
C GLU A 231 -12.64 -1.01 -17.57
N VAL A 232 -13.30 -1.20 -18.71
CA VAL A 232 -13.35 -0.17 -19.77
C VAL A 232 -13.96 1.12 -19.23
N SER A 233 -15.04 1.03 -18.45
CA SER A 233 -15.68 2.18 -17.82
C SER A 233 -14.75 2.84 -16.80
N ASP A 234 -14.01 2.08 -16.02
CA ASP A 234 -13.08 2.58 -15.02
C ASP A 234 -11.94 3.39 -15.66
N VAL A 235 -11.27 2.82 -16.67
CA VAL A 235 -10.22 3.53 -17.43
C VAL A 235 -10.78 4.81 -18.07
N ALA A 236 -11.93 4.71 -18.73
CA ALA A 236 -12.55 5.87 -19.38
C ALA A 236 -12.89 6.98 -18.36
N ASN A 237 -13.43 6.62 -17.19
CA ASN A 237 -13.72 7.60 -16.15
C ASN A 237 -12.45 8.27 -15.62
N ALA A 238 -11.37 7.53 -15.37
CA ALA A 238 -10.10 8.13 -14.98
C ALA A 238 -9.59 9.14 -16.00
N VAL A 239 -9.71 8.82 -17.30
CA VAL A 239 -9.33 9.73 -18.41
C VAL A 239 -10.24 10.96 -18.43
N TYR A 240 -11.57 10.80 -18.31
CA TYR A 240 -12.52 11.92 -18.26
C TYR A 240 -12.31 12.81 -17.03
N ASP A 241 -11.89 12.26 -15.92
CA ASP A 241 -11.55 13.01 -14.71
C ASP A 241 -10.23 13.80 -14.87
N GLY A 242 -9.43 13.51 -15.90
CA GLY A 242 -8.20 14.23 -16.24
C GLY A 242 -6.92 13.58 -15.72
N THR A 243 -6.93 12.26 -15.42
CA THR A 243 -5.68 11.56 -15.04
C THR A 243 -4.62 11.71 -16.13
N SER A 244 -3.37 11.93 -15.72
CA SER A 244 -2.25 12.08 -16.68
C SER A 244 -1.80 10.76 -17.27
N ALA A 245 -1.96 9.67 -16.50
CA ALA A 245 -1.66 8.31 -16.92
C ALA A 245 -2.50 7.32 -16.13
N VAL A 246 -2.65 6.12 -16.67
CA VAL A 246 -3.10 4.92 -15.97
C VAL A 246 -1.95 3.94 -15.88
N MET A 247 -1.88 3.15 -14.82
CA MET A 247 -0.81 2.17 -14.62
C MET A 247 -1.37 0.75 -14.81
N LEU A 248 -0.72 -0.02 -15.67
CA LEU A 248 -0.89 -1.47 -15.76
C LEU A 248 0.14 -2.14 -14.85
N SER A 249 -0.27 -3.16 -14.13
CA SER A 249 0.56 -3.95 -13.22
C SER A 249 0.74 -5.37 -13.72
N GLY A 250 0.03 -6.33 -13.15
CA GLY A 250 0.06 -7.73 -13.57
C GLY A 250 -0.33 -7.93 -15.03
N GLU A 251 -1.20 -7.09 -15.56
CA GLU A 251 -1.70 -7.13 -16.93
C GLU A 251 -0.57 -7.12 -17.97
N SER A 252 0.47 -6.32 -17.72
CA SER A 252 1.63 -6.21 -18.62
C SER A 252 2.88 -6.91 -18.10
N ALA A 253 3.03 -7.09 -16.77
CA ALA A 253 4.23 -7.64 -16.16
C ALA A 253 4.26 -9.18 -16.14
N GLN A 254 3.12 -9.83 -16.03
CA GLN A 254 3.01 -11.30 -15.90
C GLN A 254 1.78 -11.89 -16.60
N GLY A 255 0.91 -11.06 -17.17
CA GLY A 255 -0.28 -11.51 -17.84
C GLY A 255 -0.01 -12.22 -19.16
N ASP A 256 -0.98 -12.99 -19.64
CA ASP A 256 -0.91 -13.74 -20.90
C ASP A 256 -1.09 -12.84 -22.13
N TYR A 257 -1.63 -11.63 -21.94
CA TYR A 257 -2.01 -10.70 -23.03
C TYR A 257 -1.43 -9.28 -22.86
N PRO A 258 -0.10 -9.10 -22.63
CA PRO A 258 0.46 -7.79 -22.30
C PRO A 258 0.29 -6.75 -23.40
N ILE A 259 0.43 -7.14 -24.66
CA ILE A 259 0.25 -6.24 -25.82
C ILE A 259 -1.20 -5.79 -25.92
N ASN A 260 -2.16 -6.72 -25.75
CA ASN A 260 -3.57 -6.41 -25.77
C ASN A 260 -3.96 -5.42 -24.66
N ALA A 261 -3.42 -5.63 -23.45
CA ALA A 261 -3.66 -4.73 -22.31
C ALA A 261 -3.20 -3.29 -22.61
N VAL A 262 -2.00 -3.14 -23.19
CA VAL A 262 -1.48 -1.81 -23.56
C VAL A 262 -2.25 -1.15 -24.71
N THR A 263 -2.84 -1.93 -25.59
CA THR A 263 -3.56 -1.40 -26.77
C THR A 263 -5.07 -1.22 -26.55
N SER A 264 -5.60 -1.69 -25.41
CA SER A 264 -6.99 -1.51 -25.03
C SER A 264 -7.29 -0.14 -24.49
#